data_af8d3f9af021e6af85035c6152a9a3b4
#
_entry.id   af8d3f9af021e6af85035c6152a9a3b4
#
_cell.length_a   1.000
_cell.length_b   1.000
_cell.length_c   1.000
_cell.angle_alpha   90.00
_cell.angle_beta   90.00
_cell.angle_gamma   90.00
#
_symmetry.space_group_name_H-M   'P 1'
#
loop_
_entity.id
_entity.type
_entity.pdbx_description
1 polymer ?
#
loop_
_entity_poly.entity_id
_entity_poly.type
_entity_poly.pdbx_seq_one_letter_code
_entity_poly.pdbx_strand_id
1 'polypeptide(L)'
;QLNHTHQKLRGILKTYVKIRSIKDFRQINDIYQISRSIYTTVRQRPASFYKVEGFFYSHIDNALNLVDAYTRLAKMPKKSINEQQKLEQTRITLDEVKRTLIADLKRLNEDDYERLDIEMELNKLHQKHHQD
;
A
#
# COMPACT_ATOMS: atom_id res chain seq x y z
N GLN A 1 -5.62 -13.10 11.64
CA GLN A 1 -4.93 -11.89 11.19
C GLN A 1 -5.40 -11.43 9.81
N LEU A 2 -5.57 -12.37 8.87
CA LEU A 2 -6.04 -12.03 7.52
C LEU A 2 -7.46 -11.46 7.54
N ASN A 3 -8.37 -12.04 8.34
CA ASN A 3 -9.75 -11.51 8.47
C ASN A 3 -9.75 -10.10 9.03
N HIS A 4 -8.88 -9.83 10.00
CA HIS A 4 -8.74 -8.52 10.60
C HIS A 4 -8.28 -7.48 9.58
N THR A 5 -7.28 -7.84 8.77
CA THR A 5 -6.76 -7.00 7.70
C THR A 5 -7.82 -6.72 6.64
N HIS A 6 -8.65 -7.72 6.30
CA HIS A 6 -9.74 -7.53 5.34
C HIS A 6 -10.75 -6.48 5.83
N GLN A 7 -11.09 -6.49 7.12
CA GLN A 7 -11.95 -5.47 7.71
C GLN A 7 -11.32 -4.08 7.67
N LYS A 8 -10.01 -3.99 7.91
CA LYS A 8 -9.26 -2.73 7.83
C LYS A 8 -9.25 -2.18 6.41
N LEU A 9 -9.08 -3.02 5.41
CA LEU A 9 -9.14 -2.63 4.00
C LEU A 9 -10.53 -2.11 3.63
N ARG A 10 -11.59 -2.74 4.13
CA ARG A 10 -12.95 -2.24 3.95
C ARG A 10 -13.14 -0.86 4.58
N GLY A 11 -12.53 -0.64 5.75
CA GLY A 11 -12.55 0.66 6.41
C GLY A 11 -11.92 1.75 5.55
N ILE A 12 -10.77 1.47 4.95
CA ILE A 12 -10.10 2.39 4.03
C ILE A 12 -10.99 2.69 2.83
N LEU A 13 -11.61 1.67 2.24
CA LEU A 13 -12.49 1.82 1.09
C LEU A 13 -13.71 2.69 1.43
N LYS A 14 -14.33 2.48 2.58
CA LYS A 14 -15.47 3.31 3.04
C LYS A 14 -15.07 4.77 3.18
N THR A 15 -13.89 5.03 3.72
CA THR A 15 -13.36 6.38 3.87
C THR A 15 -13.11 7.02 2.52
N TYR A 16 -12.54 6.25 1.59
CA TYR A 16 -12.24 6.64 0.23
C TYR A 16 -13.47 7.17 -0.53
N VAL A 17 -14.62 6.48 -0.44
CA VAL A 17 -15.82 6.92 -1.16
C VAL A 17 -16.45 8.20 -0.58
N LYS A 18 -16.01 8.65 0.59
CA LYS A 18 -16.48 9.89 1.21
C LYS A 18 -15.66 11.11 0.80
N ILE A 19 -14.51 10.93 0.16
CA ILE A 19 -13.61 12.02 -0.21
C ILE A 19 -13.91 12.50 -1.62
N ARG A 20 -13.99 13.84 -1.80
CA ARG A 20 -14.34 14.47 -3.07
C ARG A 20 -13.15 15.12 -3.77
N SER A 21 -12.03 15.34 -3.05
CA SER A 21 -10.82 15.93 -3.65
C SER A 21 -10.06 14.90 -4.48
N ILE A 22 -9.68 15.26 -5.71
CA ILE A 22 -8.94 14.37 -6.61
C ILE A 22 -7.59 13.98 -6.02
N LYS A 23 -6.89 14.89 -5.38
CA LYS A 23 -5.59 14.62 -4.74
C LYS A 23 -5.72 13.60 -3.62
N ASP A 24 -6.69 13.82 -2.74
CA ASP A 24 -6.94 12.95 -1.60
C ASP A 24 -7.40 11.57 -2.06
N PHE A 25 -8.22 11.55 -3.10
CA PHE A 25 -8.72 10.36 -3.74
C PHE A 25 -7.57 9.48 -4.23
N ARG A 26 -6.58 10.05 -4.96
CA ARG A 26 -5.45 9.30 -5.50
C ARG A 26 -4.60 8.69 -4.39
N GLN A 27 -4.27 9.49 -3.38
CA GLN A 27 -3.39 9.05 -2.31
C GLN A 27 -4.01 7.90 -1.51
N ILE A 28 -5.28 8.03 -1.15
CA ILE A 28 -5.99 7.00 -0.39
C ILE A 28 -6.22 5.77 -1.25
N ASN A 29 -6.53 5.95 -2.53
CA ASN A 29 -6.65 4.83 -3.46
C ASN A 29 -5.34 4.06 -3.58
N ASP A 30 -4.22 4.75 -3.70
CA ASP A 30 -2.90 4.11 -3.78
C ASP A 30 -2.63 3.27 -2.53
N ILE A 31 -2.87 3.83 -1.34
CA ILE A 31 -2.71 3.11 -0.08
C ILE A 31 -3.59 1.85 -0.06
N TYR A 32 -4.84 1.98 -0.49
CA TYR A 32 -5.77 0.85 -0.55
C TYR A 32 -5.29 -0.22 -1.53
N GLN A 33 -4.90 0.16 -2.75
CA GLN A 33 -4.48 -0.80 -3.77
C GLN A 33 -3.20 -1.55 -3.37
N ILE A 34 -2.23 -0.83 -2.81
CA ILE A 34 -0.99 -1.46 -2.35
C ILE A 34 -1.29 -2.42 -1.20
N SER A 35 -2.07 -1.99 -0.22
CA SER A 35 -2.44 -2.81 0.94
C SER A 35 -3.22 -4.06 0.52
N ARG A 36 -4.15 -3.91 -0.42
CA ARG A 36 -4.91 -5.03 -0.96
C ARG A 36 -4.00 -6.01 -1.68
N SER A 37 -3.03 -5.51 -2.45
CA SER A 37 -2.07 -6.36 -3.16
C SER A 37 -1.24 -7.20 -2.18
N ILE A 38 -0.77 -6.59 -1.08
CA ILE A 38 -0.04 -7.31 -0.03
C ILE A 38 -0.94 -8.39 0.59
N TYR A 39 -2.14 -8.03 0.97
CA TYR A 39 -3.11 -8.96 1.57
C TYR A 39 -3.41 -10.14 0.65
N THR A 40 -3.71 -9.87 -0.62
CA THR A 40 -4.05 -10.89 -1.61
C THR A 40 -2.88 -11.83 -1.85
N THR A 41 -1.67 -11.30 -1.95
CA THR A 41 -0.45 -12.11 -2.15
C THR A 41 -0.22 -13.06 -0.98
N VAL A 42 -0.33 -12.57 0.25
CA VAL A 42 -0.16 -13.41 1.43
C VAL A 42 -1.28 -14.44 1.55
N ARG A 43 -2.51 -14.07 1.20
CA ARG A 43 -3.64 -15.00 1.19
C ARG A 43 -3.40 -16.16 0.22
N GLN A 44 -2.85 -15.87 -0.95
CA GLN A 44 -2.54 -16.88 -1.98
C GLN A 44 -1.32 -17.71 -1.61
N ARG A 45 -0.35 -17.11 -0.92
CA ARG A 45 0.90 -17.75 -0.50
C ARG A 45 1.15 -17.51 0.99
N PRO A 46 0.45 -18.23 1.87
CA PRO A 46 0.54 -17.96 3.32
C PRO A 46 1.97 -18.08 3.89
N ALA A 47 2.83 -18.89 3.28
CA ALA A 47 4.22 -19.02 3.69
C ALA A 47 5.02 -17.71 3.55
N SER A 48 4.53 -16.74 2.76
CA SER A 48 5.20 -15.45 2.59
C SER A 48 4.90 -14.45 3.71
N PHE A 49 4.01 -14.77 4.64
CA PHE A 49 3.61 -13.88 5.73
C PHE A 49 4.81 -13.34 6.51
N TYR A 50 5.82 -14.18 6.76
CA TYR A 50 7.00 -13.77 7.54
C TYR A 50 7.74 -12.58 6.94
N LYS A 51 7.60 -12.35 5.64
CA LYS A 51 8.28 -11.26 4.95
C LYS A 51 7.66 -9.90 5.25
N VAL A 52 6.40 -9.88 5.64
CA VAL A 52 5.61 -8.65 5.82
C VAL A 52 4.83 -8.65 7.13
N GLU A 53 5.37 -9.24 8.18
CA GLU A 53 4.73 -9.24 9.50
C GLU A 53 4.43 -7.81 9.97
N GLY A 54 5.36 -6.87 9.73
CA GLY A 54 5.19 -5.47 10.08
C GLY A 54 3.96 -4.84 9.44
N PHE A 55 3.64 -5.23 8.21
CA PHE A 55 2.42 -4.77 7.55
C PHE A 55 1.18 -5.16 8.36
N PHE A 56 1.06 -6.44 8.73
CA PHE A 56 -0.11 -6.97 9.41
C PHE A 56 -0.25 -6.47 10.84
N TYR A 57 0.86 -6.30 11.56
CA TYR A 57 0.82 -5.94 12.96
C TYR A 57 0.88 -4.43 13.21
N SER A 58 1.35 -3.64 12.25
CA SER A 58 1.58 -2.23 12.49
C SER A 58 1.20 -1.32 11.30
N HIS A 59 1.71 -1.58 10.11
CA HIS A 59 1.63 -0.63 9.01
C HIS A 59 0.19 -0.37 8.54
N ILE A 60 -0.64 -1.42 8.47
CA ILE A 60 -2.03 -1.27 8.04
C ILE A 60 -2.86 -0.49 9.07
N ASP A 61 -2.62 -0.69 10.36
CA ASP A 61 -3.30 0.05 11.42
C ASP A 61 -2.93 1.53 11.36
N ASN A 62 -1.65 1.83 11.21
CA ASN A 62 -1.17 3.19 11.09
C ASN A 62 -1.78 3.89 9.87
N ALA A 63 -1.81 3.19 8.72
CA ALA A 63 -2.40 3.72 7.49
C ALA A 63 -3.88 4.05 7.70
N LEU A 64 -4.66 3.13 8.28
CA LEU A 64 -6.08 3.33 8.52
C LEU A 64 -6.32 4.52 9.47
N ASN A 65 -5.58 4.58 10.58
CA ASN A 65 -5.72 5.66 11.56
C ASN A 65 -5.44 7.03 10.94
N LEU A 66 -4.40 7.11 10.11
CA LEU A 66 -4.03 8.36 9.43
C LEU A 66 -5.07 8.76 8.37
N VAL A 67 -5.56 7.79 7.58
CA VAL A 67 -6.60 8.05 6.59
C VAL A 67 -7.87 8.56 7.28
N ASP A 68 -8.28 7.93 8.37
CA ASP A 68 -9.47 8.36 9.12
C ASP A 68 -9.30 9.77 9.69
N ALA A 69 -8.16 10.04 10.31
CA ALA A 69 -7.88 11.36 10.89
C ALA A 69 -7.83 12.43 9.81
N TYR A 70 -7.17 12.14 8.69
CA TYR A 70 -7.08 13.06 7.56
C TYR A 70 -8.47 13.38 6.99
N THR A 71 -9.30 12.36 6.80
CA THR A 71 -10.64 12.51 6.25
C THR A 71 -11.51 13.38 7.15
N ARG A 72 -11.48 13.14 8.47
CA ARG A 72 -12.25 13.92 9.42
C ARG A 72 -11.81 15.38 9.41
N LEU A 73 -10.51 15.62 9.41
CA LEU A 73 -9.96 16.97 9.41
C LEU A 73 -10.27 17.70 8.10
N ALA A 74 -10.13 16.99 6.97
CA ALA A 74 -10.40 17.55 5.64
C ALA A 74 -11.85 18.02 5.48
N LYS A 75 -12.80 17.36 6.16
CA LYS A 75 -14.23 17.68 6.09
C LYS A 75 -14.65 18.81 7.01
N MET A 76 -13.81 19.22 7.95
CA MET A 76 -14.17 20.30 8.89
C MET A 76 -14.39 21.60 8.14
N PRO A 77 -15.53 22.26 8.32
CA PRO A 77 -15.73 23.60 7.77
C PRO A 77 -14.94 24.63 8.56
N LYS A 78 -14.52 25.69 7.91
CA LYS A 78 -13.85 26.84 8.55
C LYS A 78 -12.62 26.43 9.36
N LYS A 79 -11.69 25.71 8.72
CA LYS A 79 -10.45 25.28 9.36
C LYS A 79 -9.61 26.48 9.81
N SER A 80 -9.10 26.41 11.06
CA SER A 80 -8.10 27.33 11.54
C SER A 80 -6.76 27.14 10.82
N ILE A 81 -5.83 28.07 11.00
CA ILE A 81 -4.47 27.95 10.46
C ILE A 81 -3.79 26.71 11.01
N ASN A 82 -3.93 26.43 12.29
CA ASN A 82 -3.37 25.25 12.93
C ASN A 82 -3.96 23.96 12.33
N GLU A 83 -5.25 23.93 12.07
CA GLU A 83 -5.93 22.78 11.47
C GLU A 83 -5.49 22.56 10.03
N GLN A 84 -5.29 23.63 9.25
CA GLN A 84 -4.74 23.54 7.90
C GLN A 84 -3.31 23.00 7.90
N GLN A 85 -2.48 23.41 8.85
CA GLN A 85 -1.12 22.90 9.01
C GLN A 85 -1.11 21.43 9.38
N LYS A 86 -2.00 21.01 10.28
CA LYS A 86 -2.14 19.58 10.63
C LYS A 86 -2.60 18.75 9.44
N LEU A 87 -3.50 19.29 8.64
CA LEU A 87 -3.96 18.62 7.43
C LEU A 87 -2.79 18.38 6.47
N GLU A 88 -1.95 19.40 6.26
CA GLU A 88 -0.78 19.30 5.39
C GLU A 88 0.27 18.31 5.94
N GLN A 89 0.54 18.37 7.24
CA GLN A 89 1.45 17.42 7.90
C GLN A 89 0.95 15.99 7.77
N THR A 90 -0.36 15.78 7.91
CA THR A 90 -0.96 14.46 7.76
C THR A 90 -0.83 13.97 6.32
N ARG A 91 -1.00 14.86 5.34
CA ARG A 91 -0.80 14.52 3.93
C ARG A 91 0.62 14.05 3.66
N ILE A 92 1.62 14.73 4.21
CA ILE A 92 3.03 14.35 4.10
C ILE A 92 3.27 12.99 4.76
N THR A 93 2.68 12.77 5.94
CA THR A 93 2.81 11.49 6.66
C THR A 93 2.16 10.35 5.88
N LEU A 94 1.04 10.60 5.21
CA LEU A 94 0.40 9.59 4.34
C LEU A 94 1.32 9.19 3.18
N ASP A 95 2.09 10.13 2.63
CA ASP A 95 3.10 9.81 1.61
C ASP A 95 4.19 8.88 2.17
N GLU A 96 4.63 9.12 3.39
CA GLU A 96 5.61 8.25 4.06
C GLU A 96 5.05 6.86 4.29
N VAL A 97 3.81 6.76 4.73
CA VAL A 97 3.12 5.49 4.93
C VAL A 97 3.02 4.73 3.60
N LYS A 98 2.67 5.43 2.53
CA LYS A 98 2.61 4.81 1.20
C LYS A 98 3.96 4.21 0.80
N ARG A 99 5.06 4.93 1.05
CA ARG A 99 6.41 4.41 0.77
C ARG A 99 6.73 3.16 1.60
N THR A 100 6.30 3.13 2.86
CA THR A 100 6.46 1.95 3.72
C THR A 100 5.70 0.76 3.16
N LEU A 101 4.47 0.97 2.71
CA LEU A 101 3.65 -0.09 2.11
C LEU A 101 4.22 -0.59 0.79
N ILE A 102 4.76 0.31 -0.03
CA ILE A 102 5.46 -0.05 -1.27
C ILE A 102 6.66 -0.93 -0.95
N ALA A 103 7.44 -0.60 0.08
CA ALA A 103 8.57 -1.41 0.51
C ALA A 103 8.13 -2.80 0.97
N ASP A 104 7.01 -2.90 1.69
CA ASP A 104 6.43 -4.19 2.08
C ASP A 104 6.07 -5.03 0.84
N LEU A 105 5.41 -4.42 -0.13
CA LEU A 105 5.03 -5.11 -1.37
C LEU A 105 6.26 -5.59 -2.15
N LYS A 106 7.29 -4.78 -2.24
CA LYS A 106 8.53 -5.15 -2.91
C LYS A 106 9.20 -6.35 -2.25
N ARG A 107 9.20 -6.41 -0.91
CA ARG A 107 9.76 -7.57 -0.19
C ARG A 107 9.03 -8.86 -0.55
N LEU A 108 7.71 -8.80 -0.68
CA LEU A 108 6.92 -9.96 -1.08
C LEU A 108 7.28 -10.45 -2.47
N ASN A 109 7.63 -9.55 -3.37
CA ASN A 109 7.87 -9.87 -4.78
C ASN A 109 9.34 -10.11 -5.14
N GLU A 110 10.25 -10.02 -4.18
CA GLU A 110 11.69 -10.19 -4.42
C GLU A 110 12.01 -11.51 -5.11
N ASP A 111 11.46 -12.62 -4.62
CA ASP A 111 11.71 -13.93 -5.20
C ASP A 111 11.18 -14.03 -6.62
N ASP A 112 10.05 -13.40 -6.89
CA ASP A 112 9.44 -13.37 -8.23
C ASP A 112 10.32 -12.59 -9.20
N TYR A 113 10.91 -11.48 -8.76
CA TYR A 113 11.82 -10.68 -9.58
C TYR A 113 13.09 -11.45 -9.91
N GLU A 114 13.68 -12.16 -8.92
CA GLU A 114 14.85 -13.02 -9.14
C GLU A 114 14.54 -14.13 -10.15
N ARG A 115 13.39 -14.76 -10.00
CA ARG A 115 12.94 -15.83 -10.91
C ARG A 115 12.76 -15.30 -12.32
N LEU A 116 12.17 -14.11 -12.45
CA LEU A 116 11.99 -13.45 -13.74
C LEU A 116 13.34 -13.16 -14.40
N ASP A 117 14.30 -12.65 -13.64
CA ASP A 117 15.65 -12.36 -14.15
C ASP A 117 16.32 -13.63 -14.68
N ILE A 118 16.19 -14.75 -13.98
CA ILE A 118 16.71 -16.04 -14.40
C ILE A 118 16.05 -16.48 -15.72
N GLU A 119 14.72 -16.36 -15.82
CA GLU A 119 14.00 -16.74 -17.04
C GLU A 119 14.39 -15.88 -18.23
N MET A 120 14.60 -14.57 -18.01
CA MET A 120 15.07 -13.67 -19.06
C MET A 120 16.48 -14.04 -19.53
N GLU A 121 17.37 -14.39 -18.63
CA GLU A 121 18.73 -14.84 -18.99
C GLU A 121 18.69 -16.15 -19.79
N LEU A 122 17.88 -17.12 -19.37
CA LEU A 122 17.69 -18.36 -20.10
C LEU A 122 17.17 -18.12 -21.52
N ASN A 123 16.21 -17.19 -21.67
CA ASN A 123 15.69 -16.84 -22.96
C ASN A 123 16.75 -16.21 -23.89
N LYS A 124 17.62 -15.37 -23.35
CA LYS A 124 18.75 -14.80 -24.10
C LYS A 124 19.70 -15.87 -24.58
N LEU A 125 20.00 -16.85 -23.73
CA LEU A 125 20.88 -17.98 -24.09
C LEU A 125 20.26 -18.82 -25.19
N HIS A 126 18.95 -19.10 -25.13
CA HIS A 126 18.24 -19.84 -26.18
C HIS A 126 18.27 -19.11 -27.51
N GLN A 127 18.07 -17.80 -27.54
CA GLN A 127 18.13 -17.01 -28.75
C GLN A 127 19.54 -17.01 -29.34
N LYS A 128 20.56 -16.92 -28.50
CA LYS A 128 21.97 -16.97 -28.94
C LYS A 128 22.30 -18.30 -29.59
N HIS A 129 21.79 -19.42 -29.06
CA HIS A 129 21.94 -20.75 -29.64
C HIS A 129 21.26 -20.87 -31.01
N HIS A 130 20.12 -20.24 -31.21
CA HIS A 130 19.39 -20.26 -32.49
C HIS A 130 20.02 -19.40 -33.56
N GLN A 131 20.84 -18.43 -33.20
CA GLN A 131 21.56 -17.57 -34.15
C GLN A 131 22.88 -18.16 -34.64
N ASP A 132 23.42 -19.12 -33.93
CA ASP A 132 24.63 -19.83 -34.28
C ASP A 132 24.29 -21.07 -35.13
#